data_0a88c3e4ce2b48e7a3cd63e4da11d20d
#
_entry.id   0a88c3e4ce2b48e7a3cd63e4da11d20d
#
_cell.length_a   1.000
_cell.length_b   1.000
_cell.length_c   1.000
_cell.angle_alpha   90.00
_cell.angle_beta   90.00
_cell.angle_gamma   90.00
#
_symmetry.space_group_name_H-M   'P 1'
#
loop_
_entity.id
_entity.type
_entity.pdbx_description
1 polymer ?
#
loop_
_entity_poly.entity_id
_entity_poly.type
_entity_poly.pdbx_seq_one_letter_code
_entity_poly.pdbx_strand_id
1 'polypeptide(L)'
;MRKFLLAAVAAAALFAAGCGGSGESSEPVATTEVQMVKSYRFDPKVIEIRAGETVTWTNEDNFTHTVEVDGQEDHKVEQGESVSITFDTPGTYHYVCTLHSKDMDGEVIVK
;
A
#
# COMPACT_ATOMS: atom_id res chain seq x y z
N MET A 1 -24.12 -51.58 -2.63
CA MET A 1 -23.88 -51.02 -2.65
C MET A 1 -23.67 -49.97 -2.68
N ARG A 2 -23.46 -49.29 -2.59
CA ARG A 2 -23.31 -48.29 -2.57
C ARG A 2 -22.96 -47.33 -3.07
N LYS A 3 -22.99 -46.69 -3.12
CA LYS A 3 -22.71 -45.77 -3.60
C LYS A 3 -22.63 -44.61 -3.41
N PHE A 4 -22.29 -43.99 -3.37
CA PHE A 4 -22.19 -42.83 -3.16
C PHE A 4 -21.95 -41.79 -3.75
N LEU A 5 -21.97 -41.12 -3.91
CA LEU A 5 -21.92 -40.22 -4.38
C LEU A 5 -21.55 -39.17 -4.08
N LEU A 6 -21.16 -38.51 -4.21
CA LEU A 6 -20.84 -37.50 -3.93
C LEU A 6 -20.91 -36.36 -4.42
N ALA A 7 -21.03 -35.78 -4.53
CA ALA A 7 -21.26 -34.71 -4.68
C ALA A 7 -20.50 -33.74 -4.67
N ALA A 8 -20.10 -33.31 -5.07
CA ALA A 8 -19.29 -32.43 -5.15
C ALA A 8 -19.50 -31.24 -5.21
N VAL A 9 -19.65 -30.68 -5.00
CA VAL A 9 -19.81 -29.48 -4.95
C VAL A 9 -19.15 -28.49 -5.22
N ALA A 10 -18.96 -27.93 -5.64
CA ALA A 10 -18.44 -26.98 -6.05
C ALA A 10 -18.40 -25.82 -5.74
N ALA A 11 -18.30 -25.38 -5.31
CA ALA A 11 -18.18 -24.28 -4.87
C ALA A 11 -17.88 -23.21 -5.49
N ALA A 12 -17.93 -22.75 -6.01
CA ALA A 12 -17.78 -21.70 -6.62
C ALA A 12 -17.49 -20.55 -6.19
N ALA A 13 -16.93 -20.21 -5.90
CA ALA A 13 -16.59 -19.11 -5.45
C ALA A 13 -16.55 -18.02 -6.11
N LEU A 14 -16.80 -17.44 -6.33
CA LEU A 14 -16.72 -16.45 -6.99
C LEU A 14 -16.57 -15.28 -6.63
N PHE A 15 -16.32 -14.57 -6.59
CA PHE A 15 -16.21 -13.46 -6.32
C PHE A 15 -16.10 -12.44 -6.96
N ALA A 16 -16.22 -12.01 -7.25
CA ALA A 16 -16.31 -11.10 -7.69
C ALA A 16 -15.78 -10.08 -7.69
N ALA A 17 -15.42 -9.69 -7.74
CA ALA A 17 -14.86 -8.77 -7.71
C ALA A 17 -15.17 -7.68 -8.10
N GLY A 18 -15.62 -7.36 -8.28
CA GLY A 18 -15.97 -6.26 -8.49
C GLY A 18 -15.47 -5.24 -8.88
N CYS A 19 -15.17 -4.83 -8.94
CA CYS A 19 -14.75 -3.86 -9.22
C CYS A 19 -14.84 -2.76 -9.65
N GLY A 20 -15.17 -2.52 -9.89
CA GLY A 20 -15.46 -1.41 -10.05
C GLY A 20 -14.77 -0.46 -10.45
N GLY A 21 -14.25 -0.31 -10.72
CA GLY A 21 -13.60 0.60 -11.04
C GLY A 21 -13.13 1.65 -10.79
N SER A 22 -13.08 2.20 -10.65
CA SER A 22 -12.70 3.28 -10.33
C SER A 22 -11.57 3.60 -9.94
N GLY A 23 -10.87 3.57 -10.22
CA GLY A 23 -9.81 4.03 -9.82
C GLY A 23 -9.12 3.77 -8.71
N GLU A 24 -8.86 4.45 -7.91
CA GLU A 24 -8.24 4.25 -6.82
C GLU A 24 -8.58 3.24 -5.99
N SER A 25 -8.07 2.29 -5.85
CA SER A 25 -8.36 1.34 -5.00
C SER A 25 -7.77 1.56 -3.73
N SER A 26 -8.41 1.53 -2.74
CA SER A 26 -7.87 1.68 -1.46
C SER A 26 -7.70 0.35 -0.84
N GLU A 27 -7.76 -0.72 -1.55
CA GLU A 27 -7.57 -2.00 -0.94
C GLU A 27 -6.15 -2.21 -0.61
N PRO A 28 -5.80 -2.67 0.58
CA PRO A 28 -4.41 -2.85 0.97
C PRO A 28 -3.70 -3.88 0.11
N VAL A 29 -2.47 -3.60 -0.22
CA VAL A 29 -1.64 -4.50 -1.00
C VAL A 29 -0.54 -5.01 -0.07
N ALA A 30 -0.32 -6.31 -0.02
CA ALA A 30 0.70 -6.88 0.84
C ALA A 30 2.06 -6.66 0.18
N THR A 31 2.76 -5.66 0.59
CA THR A 31 4.08 -5.34 0.06
C THR A 31 4.81 -4.41 1.00
N THR A 32 6.13 -4.38 0.92
CA THR A 32 6.92 -3.44 1.69
C THR A 32 7.51 -2.37 0.78
N GLU A 33 7.08 -2.33 -0.48
CA GLU A 33 7.64 -1.36 -1.44
C GLU A 33 6.57 -0.40 -1.92
N VAL A 34 6.86 0.88 -1.87
CA VAL A 34 5.95 1.90 -2.36
C VAL A 34 6.74 2.77 -3.32
N GLN A 35 6.14 3.14 -4.43
CA GLN A 35 6.81 4.01 -5.37
C GLN A 35 6.10 5.35 -5.45
N MET A 36 6.86 6.42 -5.65
CA MET A 36 6.29 7.73 -5.87
C MET A 36 6.30 7.91 -7.37
N VAL A 37 5.13 7.94 -7.96
CA VAL A 37 5.01 7.93 -9.42
C VAL A 37 4.42 9.22 -9.92
N LYS A 38 4.42 9.41 -11.22
CA LYS A 38 3.93 10.62 -11.82
C LYS A 38 2.53 10.91 -11.39
N SER A 39 2.16 12.12 -11.42
CA SER A 39 0.88 12.63 -11.00
C SER A 39 0.77 12.68 -9.48
N TYR A 40 1.92 12.78 -8.81
CA TYR A 40 1.96 12.99 -7.40
C TYR A 40 1.18 11.92 -6.66
N ARG A 41 1.56 10.66 -6.83
CA ARG A 41 0.89 9.57 -6.14
C ARG A 41 1.86 8.59 -5.52
N PHE A 42 1.45 7.99 -4.44
CA PHE A 42 2.17 6.85 -3.88
C PHE A 42 1.48 5.60 -4.44
N ASP A 43 2.26 4.67 -4.93
CA ASP A 43 1.70 3.47 -5.55
C ASP A 43 2.41 2.23 -5.01
N PRO A 44 1.74 1.35 -4.32
CA PRO A 44 0.32 1.35 -3.99
C PRO A 44 0.02 2.39 -2.94
N LYS A 45 -1.21 2.86 -2.86
CA LYS A 45 -1.56 3.89 -1.92
C LYS A 45 -1.68 3.31 -0.52
N VAL A 46 -2.18 2.12 -0.37
CA VAL A 46 -2.35 1.49 0.93
C VAL A 46 -1.64 0.15 0.92
N ILE A 47 -0.76 -0.07 1.88
CA ILE A 47 -0.05 -1.34 1.96
C ILE A 47 -0.27 -1.97 3.32
N GLU A 48 -0.06 -3.27 3.38
CA GLU A 48 -0.22 -4.00 4.61
C GLU A 48 1.06 -4.78 4.86
N ILE A 49 1.61 -4.68 6.04
CA ILE A 49 2.84 -5.37 6.41
C ILE A 49 2.69 -5.98 7.79
N ARG A 50 3.68 -6.66 8.27
CA ARG A 50 3.68 -7.22 9.59
C ARG A 50 4.58 -6.39 10.47
N ALA A 51 4.31 -6.37 11.76
CA ALA A 51 5.13 -5.62 12.71
C ALA A 51 6.58 -6.07 12.58
N GLY A 52 7.46 -5.15 12.58
CA GLY A 52 8.90 -5.41 12.45
C GLY A 52 9.43 -5.27 11.05
N GLU A 53 8.55 -5.13 10.07
CA GLU A 53 9.02 -5.02 8.69
C GLU A 53 9.35 -3.57 8.33
N THR A 54 10.15 -3.42 7.31
CA THR A 54 10.64 -2.12 6.87
C THR A 54 10.04 -1.80 5.52
N VAL A 55 9.44 -0.62 5.40
CA VAL A 55 8.86 -0.17 4.15
C VAL A 55 9.85 0.74 3.47
N THR A 56 10.01 0.58 2.18
CA THR A 56 10.89 1.41 1.37
C THR A 56 10.07 2.18 0.35
N TRP A 57 10.22 3.50 0.36
CA TRP A 57 9.59 4.37 -0.61
C TRP A 57 10.66 4.79 -1.61
N THR A 58 10.43 4.63 -2.90
CA THR A 58 11.39 5.00 -3.93
C THR A 58 10.78 6.04 -4.85
N ASN A 59 11.49 7.10 -5.10
CA ASN A 59 10.99 8.19 -5.92
C ASN A 59 11.29 7.90 -7.39
N GLU A 60 10.28 7.52 -8.15
CA GLU A 60 10.42 7.23 -9.56
C GLU A 60 9.94 8.42 -10.38
N ASP A 61 9.63 9.54 -9.75
CA ASP A 61 9.12 10.71 -10.43
C ASP A 61 10.27 11.67 -10.73
N ASN A 62 10.02 12.69 -11.48
CA ASN A 62 11.03 13.66 -11.79
C ASN A 62 11.03 14.79 -10.81
N PHE A 63 10.21 14.81 -9.81
CA PHE A 63 10.17 15.89 -8.82
C PHE A 63 10.60 15.37 -7.46
N THR A 64 11.07 16.23 -6.62
CA THR A 64 11.42 15.87 -5.25
C THR A 64 10.14 15.63 -4.48
N HIS A 65 10.10 14.61 -3.69
CA HIS A 65 8.95 14.30 -2.84
C HIS A 65 9.43 14.09 -1.41
N THR A 66 8.51 13.93 -0.49
CA THR A 66 8.87 13.65 0.89
C THR A 66 7.97 12.56 1.43
N VAL A 67 8.34 11.97 2.53
CA VAL A 67 7.52 10.99 3.23
C VAL A 67 7.49 11.42 4.69
N GLU A 68 6.30 11.77 5.18
CA GLU A 68 6.15 12.12 6.57
C GLU A 68 5.07 11.23 7.14
N VAL A 69 5.40 10.39 8.09
CA VAL A 69 4.48 9.42 8.66
C VAL A 69 3.91 9.98 9.94
N ASP A 70 2.58 10.14 10.00
CA ASP A 70 1.89 10.61 11.18
C ASP A 70 2.54 11.82 11.85
N GLY A 71 2.97 12.75 11.05
CA GLY A 71 3.52 13.97 11.59
C GLY A 71 4.91 13.85 12.19
N GLN A 72 5.58 12.72 11.95
CA GLN A 72 6.89 12.60 12.49
C GLN A 72 7.88 13.22 11.55
N GLU A 73 9.12 12.79 11.58
CA GLU A 73 10.14 13.41 10.78
C GLU A 73 9.83 13.36 9.29
N ASP A 74 10.12 14.41 8.59
CA ASP A 74 9.86 14.53 7.19
C ASP A 74 11.10 14.10 6.42
N HIS A 75 11.01 13.09 5.60
CA HIS A 75 12.14 12.56 4.86
C HIS A 75 12.07 13.01 3.40
N LYS A 76 13.08 13.74 2.97
CA LYS A 76 13.12 14.22 1.59
C LYS A 76 13.68 13.11 0.70
N VAL A 77 13.04 12.85 -0.42
CA VAL A 77 13.44 11.79 -1.32
C VAL A 77 13.54 12.38 -2.73
N GLU A 78 14.74 12.49 -3.22
CA GLU A 78 14.92 13.08 -4.55
C GLU A 78 14.79 12.03 -5.62
N GLN A 79 14.70 12.43 -6.84
CA GLN A 79 14.50 11.51 -7.93
C GLN A 79 15.52 10.38 -7.86
N GLY A 80 15.07 9.17 -7.93
CA GLY A 80 15.94 8.00 -7.91
C GLY A 80 16.36 7.55 -6.52
N GLU A 81 16.00 8.31 -5.50
CA GLU A 81 16.40 7.95 -4.16
C GLU A 81 15.30 7.19 -3.42
N SER A 82 15.63 6.63 -2.29
CA SER A 82 14.68 5.86 -1.49
C SER A 82 14.85 6.21 -0.02
N VAL A 83 13.80 5.98 0.74
CA VAL A 83 13.87 6.09 2.19
C VAL A 83 13.20 4.86 2.77
N SER A 84 13.72 4.35 3.86
CA SER A 84 13.17 3.14 4.49
C SER A 84 12.83 3.44 5.94
N ILE A 85 11.68 2.97 6.37
CA ILE A 85 11.23 3.18 7.73
C ILE A 85 10.70 1.85 8.26
N THR A 86 11.09 1.49 9.47
CA THR A 86 10.68 0.23 10.09
C THR A 86 9.49 0.49 11.01
N PHE A 87 8.48 -0.36 10.93
CA PHE A 87 7.30 -0.21 11.75
C PHE A 87 7.19 -1.38 12.73
N ASP A 88 7.49 -1.13 13.98
CA ASP A 88 7.50 -2.19 14.98
C ASP A 88 6.20 -2.42 15.68
N THR A 89 5.29 -1.51 15.63
CA THR A 89 4.05 -1.60 16.39
C THR A 89 2.85 -1.71 15.47
N PRO A 90 1.96 -2.65 15.70
CA PRO A 90 0.76 -2.77 14.88
C PRO A 90 -0.08 -1.50 14.93
N GLY A 91 -0.74 -1.21 13.86
CA GLY A 91 -1.60 -0.03 13.78
C GLY A 91 -1.71 0.44 12.34
N THR A 92 -2.42 1.52 12.13
CA THR A 92 -2.55 2.12 10.82
C THR A 92 -1.84 3.45 10.85
N TYR A 93 -0.89 3.63 9.96
CA TYR A 93 -0.09 4.83 9.91
C TYR A 93 -0.35 5.57 8.62
N HIS A 94 -0.61 6.86 8.73
CA HIS A 94 -0.92 7.66 7.58
C HIS A 94 0.31 8.44 7.19
N TYR A 95 0.63 8.53 5.92
CA TYR A 95 1.78 9.30 5.50
C TYR A 95 1.42 10.21 4.34
N VAL A 96 2.17 11.26 4.16
CA VAL A 96 1.94 12.23 3.11
C VAL A 96 3.24 12.71 2.54
N CYS A 97 3.18 13.30 1.36
CA CYS A 97 4.29 14.06 0.82
C CYS A 97 3.99 15.49 1.19
N THR A 98 4.79 16.11 2.03
CA THR A 98 4.47 17.43 2.55
C THR A 98 4.48 18.50 1.46
N LEU A 99 5.14 18.23 0.34
CA LEU A 99 5.17 19.20 -0.74
C LEU A 99 3.88 19.16 -1.55
N HIS A 100 3.11 18.07 -1.48
CA HIS A 100 1.88 17.94 -2.23
C HIS A 100 0.80 17.27 -1.38
N SER A 101 0.74 17.65 -0.11
CA SER A 101 -0.08 16.92 0.85
C SER A 101 -1.55 16.84 0.52
N LYS A 102 -2.05 17.73 -0.32
CA LYS A 102 -3.41 17.66 -0.59
C LYS A 102 -3.73 16.49 -1.42
N ASP A 103 -2.88 16.02 -2.28
CA ASP A 103 -3.16 14.96 -3.17
C ASP A 103 -2.30 13.72 -3.01
N MET A 104 -1.22 13.80 -2.33
CA MET A 104 -0.26 12.71 -2.27
C MET A 104 -0.16 12.14 -0.87
N ASP A 105 -0.90 11.09 -0.62
CA ASP A 105 -0.91 10.44 0.70
C ASP A 105 -1.13 8.95 0.58
N GLY A 106 -0.96 8.25 1.66
CA GLY A 106 -1.16 6.81 1.69
C GLY A 106 -1.23 6.29 3.11
N GLU A 107 -1.31 4.98 3.25
CA GLU A 107 -1.37 4.36 4.56
C GLU A 107 -0.56 3.09 4.62
N VAL A 108 0.01 2.82 5.78
CA VAL A 108 0.69 1.55 6.06
C VAL A 108 -0.12 0.90 7.17
N ILE A 109 -0.65 -0.28 6.90
CA ILE A 109 -1.38 -1.04 7.91
C ILE A 109 -0.44 -2.11 8.42
N VAL A 110 -0.13 -2.05 9.70
CA VAL A 110 0.82 -2.97 10.33
C VAL A 110 0.04 -3.95 11.17
N LYS A 111 0.19 -5.23 10.91
CA LYS A 111 -0.57 -6.25 11.62
C LYS A 111 0.23 -6.97 12.69
#